data_9e66748c3a774af054ac99b4824141ec
#
_entry.id   9e66748c3a774af054ac99b4824141ec
#
_cell.length_a   1.000
_cell.length_b   1.000
_cell.length_c   1.000
_cell.angle_alpha   90.00
_cell.angle_beta   90.00
_cell.angle_gamma   90.00
#
_symmetry.space_group_name_H-M   'P 1'
#
loop_
_entity.id
_entity.type
_entity.pdbx_description
1 polymer ?
#
loop_
_entity_poly.entity_id
_entity_poly.type
_entity_poly.pdbx_seq_one_letter_code
_entity_poly.pdbx_strand_id
1 'polypeptide(L)'
;MELGLKDRVVIVTGAASGIGKAIAEAYAKEGAKLALADLNLKGLNALKTELKDNEVYVEKVDVTDEKNCKDFIENVAEHFGKIDVLCNNAGTALMGDIATFPEETFRKHAELMMYAPVRLTNLCIPHFKKNGGGSVVNTASIFGKQPGGLISYDTIKAADIMITKDYSNYCAAFNVNVNAVCPGPVDTPLWHAEGQLGDQLAGATGMSRDESIDWFAKTNIPMGRYAKPEEIASAAVFLSSEPAHYITGVALNVDGGMVKCI
;
A
#
# COMPACT_ATOMS: atom_id res chain seq x y z
N MET A 1 7.89 12.45 -19.03
CA MET A 1 8.75 11.24 -18.86
C MET A 1 7.86 10.08 -19.18
N GLU A 2 8.28 9.21 -20.09
CA GLU A 2 7.56 7.94 -20.31
C GLU A 2 7.95 6.96 -19.22
N LEU A 3 6.96 6.32 -18.59
CA LEU A 3 7.18 5.45 -17.44
C LEU A 3 7.34 3.95 -17.82
N GLY A 4 7.06 3.57 -19.08
CA GLY A 4 7.17 2.19 -19.57
C GLY A 4 6.15 1.23 -18.92
N LEU A 5 4.98 1.74 -18.49
CA LEU A 5 3.97 0.96 -17.77
C LEU A 5 2.79 0.53 -18.65
N LYS A 6 2.73 0.98 -19.89
CA LYS A 6 1.68 0.57 -20.82
C LYS A 6 1.71 -0.94 -21.02
N ASP A 7 0.55 -1.58 -20.96
CA ASP A 7 0.34 -3.03 -21.07
C ASP A 7 1.03 -3.89 -19.98
N ARG A 8 1.61 -3.26 -18.94
CA ARG A 8 2.08 -3.97 -17.74
C ARG A 8 0.89 -4.46 -16.92
N VAL A 9 0.97 -5.68 -16.41
CA VAL A 9 -0.05 -6.26 -15.52
C VAL A 9 0.30 -5.93 -14.08
N VAL A 10 -0.55 -5.14 -13.44
CA VAL A 10 -0.35 -4.58 -12.11
C VAL A 10 -1.40 -5.13 -11.13
N ILE A 11 -0.94 -5.76 -10.08
CA ILE A 11 -1.78 -6.18 -8.95
C ILE A 11 -1.78 -5.07 -7.89
N VAL A 12 -2.96 -4.70 -7.40
CA VAL A 12 -3.12 -3.78 -6.27
C VAL A 12 -4.04 -4.39 -5.22
N THR A 13 -3.57 -4.54 -3.99
CA THR A 13 -4.38 -4.98 -2.85
C THR A 13 -4.93 -3.81 -2.05
N GLY A 14 -6.13 -3.96 -1.45
CA GLY A 14 -6.82 -2.85 -0.79
C GLY A 14 -7.23 -1.76 -1.78
N ALA A 15 -7.62 -2.17 -3.00
CA ALA A 15 -7.83 -1.26 -4.13
C ALA A 15 -9.22 -0.57 -4.15
N ALA A 16 -10.13 -0.93 -3.26
CA ALA A 16 -11.49 -0.39 -3.29
C ALA A 16 -11.59 1.05 -2.76
N SER A 17 -10.57 1.58 -2.09
CA SER A 17 -10.60 2.92 -1.49
C SER A 17 -9.20 3.50 -1.22
N GLY A 18 -9.14 4.76 -0.84
CA GLY A 18 -7.95 5.44 -0.32
C GLY A 18 -6.74 5.35 -1.24
N ILE A 19 -5.56 5.03 -0.66
CA ILE A 19 -4.29 4.95 -1.38
C ILE A 19 -4.34 3.87 -2.47
N GLY A 20 -4.93 2.69 -2.19
CA GLY A 20 -5.00 1.61 -3.17
C GLY A 20 -5.84 1.96 -4.40
N LYS A 21 -6.98 2.65 -4.20
CA LYS A 21 -7.77 3.19 -5.32
C LYS A 21 -6.95 4.17 -6.14
N ALA A 22 -6.29 5.12 -5.50
CA ALA A 22 -5.47 6.12 -6.19
C ALA A 22 -4.28 5.48 -6.95
N ILE A 23 -3.65 4.43 -6.39
CA ILE A 23 -2.61 3.66 -7.08
C ILE A 23 -3.19 3.02 -8.35
N ALA A 24 -4.35 2.35 -8.26
CA ALA A 24 -4.99 1.73 -9.42
C ALA A 24 -5.33 2.76 -10.51
N GLU A 25 -5.89 3.92 -10.13
CA GLU A 25 -6.18 5.02 -11.05
C GLU A 25 -4.92 5.60 -11.71
N ALA A 26 -3.83 5.71 -10.96
CA ALA A 26 -2.57 6.22 -11.49
C ALA A 26 -1.96 5.26 -12.53
N TYR A 27 -1.97 3.94 -12.27
CA TYR A 27 -1.54 2.95 -13.26
C TYR A 27 -2.47 2.89 -14.48
N ALA A 28 -3.77 3.06 -14.28
CA ALA A 28 -4.73 3.14 -15.38
C ALA A 28 -4.41 4.27 -16.37
N LYS A 29 -4.02 5.44 -15.84
CA LYS A 29 -3.60 6.59 -16.66
C LYS A 29 -2.35 6.31 -17.49
N GLU A 30 -1.47 5.44 -17.02
CA GLU A 30 -0.28 4.98 -17.74
C GLU A 30 -0.57 3.83 -18.72
N GLY A 31 -1.84 3.43 -18.88
CA GLY A 31 -2.25 2.36 -19.80
C GLY A 31 -1.91 0.95 -19.32
N ALA A 32 -1.73 0.75 -18.02
CA ALA A 32 -1.52 -0.57 -17.43
C ALA A 32 -2.81 -1.41 -17.43
N LYS A 33 -2.66 -2.71 -17.38
CA LYS A 33 -3.71 -3.70 -17.11
C LYS A 33 -3.78 -3.96 -15.61
N LEU A 34 -4.96 -3.99 -15.04
CA LEU A 34 -5.13 -3.97 -13.58
C LEU A 34 -5.77 -5.24 -13.04
N ALA A 35 -5.19 -5.82 -12.01
CA ALA A 35 -5.79 -6.85 -11.18
C ALA A 35 -5.99 -6.29 -9.76
N LEU A 36 -7.24 -6.04 -9.39
CA LEU A 36 -7.59 -5.32 -8.18
C LEU A 36 -8.22 -6.26 -7.15
N ALA A 37 -7.67 -6.29 -5.95
CA ALA A 37 -8.10 -7.12 -4.84
C ALA A 37 -8.53 -6.28 -3.63
N ASP A 38 -9.66 -6.63 -3.04
CA ASP A 38 -10.18 -6.04 -1.80
C ASP A 38 -11.25 -6.94 -1.18
N LEU A 39 -11.55 -6.78 0.09
CA LEU A 39 -12.74 -7.39 0.71
C LEU A 39 -14.04 -6.76 0.21
N ASN A 40 -14.00 -5.49 -0.19
CA ASN A 40 -15.13 -4.71 -0.67
C ASN A 40 -15.33 -4.87 -2.19
N LEU A 41 -15.92 -5.99 -2.60
CA LEU A 41 -16.20 -6.24 -4.02
C LEU A 41 -17.09 -5.17 -4.67
N LYS A 42 -18.00 -4.55 -3.91
CA LYS A 42 -18.83 -3.44 -4.43
C LYS A 42 -17.98 -2.24 -4.81
N GLY A 43 -17.03 -1.86 -3.96
CA GLY A 43 -16.07 -0.78 -4.26
C GLY A 43 -15.18 -1.10 -5.46
N LEU A 44 -14.70 -2.35 -5.58
CA LEU A 44 -13.94 -2.80 -6.73
C LEU A 44 -14.73 -2.70 -8.04
N ASN A 45 -15.99 -3.12 -8.04
CA ASN A 45 -16.84 -3.03 -9.24
C ASN A 45 -17.15 -1.58 -9.63
N ALA A 46 -17.31 -0.69 -8.66
CA ALA A 46 -17.45 0.75 -8.93
C ALA A 46 -16.18 1.30 -9.59
N LEU A 47 -15.00 1.01 -9.03
CA LEU A 47 -13.73 1.43 -9.61
C LEU A 47 -13.50 0.85 -11.02
N LYS A 48 -13.82 -0.44 -11.23
CA LYS A 48 -13.77 -1.03 -12.58
C LYS A 48 -14.65 -0.28 -13.58
N THR A 49 -15.82 0.19 -13.14
CA THR A 49 -16.71 0.99 -14.00
C THR A 49 -16.12 2.39 -14.30
N GLU A 50 -15.46 3.00 -13.33
CA GLU A 50 -14.74 4.28 -13.50
C GLU A 50 -13.56 4.13 -14.50
N LEU A 51 -12.88 2.98 -14.47
CA LEU A 51 -11.72 2.64 -15.31
C LEU A 51 -12.08 1.87 -16.58
N LYS A 52 -13.27 2.09 -17.14
CA LYS A 52 -13.85 1.34 -18.26
C LYS A 52 -13.00 1.29 -19.54
N ASP A 53 -12.10 2.23 -19.71
CA ASP A 53 -11.20 2.32 -20.87
C ASP A 53 -9.92 1.47 -20.71
N ASN A 54 -9.76 0.85 -19.53
CA ASN A 54 -8.62 -0.02 -19.19
C ASN A 54 -9.10 -1.50 -19.11
N GLU A 55 -8.16 -2.42 -19.27
CA GLU A 55 -8.40 -3.84 -18.98
C GLU A 55 -8.28 -4.08 -17.47
N VAL A 56 -9.41 -4.32 -16.78
CA VAL A 56 -9.49 -4.43 -15.33
C VAL A 56 -10.14 -5.74 -14.90
N TYR A 57 -9.37 -6.57 -14.20
CA TYR A 57 -9.83 -7.75 -13.46
C TYR A 57 -10.06 -7.36 -12.00
N VAL A 58 -11.15 -7.78 -11.39
CA VAL A 58 -11.44 -7.54 -9.97
C VAL A 58 -11.83 -8.83 -9.27
N GLU A 59 -11.35 -9.02 -8.05
CA GLU A 59 -11.69 -10.19 -7.25
C GLU A 59 -11.81 -9.81 -5.76
N LYS A 60 -12.79 -10.40 -5.06
CA LYS A 60 -12.88 -10.30 -3.61
C LYS A 60 -11.84 -11.21 -2.99
N VAL A 61 -10.82 -10.63 -2.36
CA VAL A 61 -9.71 -11.36 -1.75
C VAL A 61 -9.53 -10.94 -0.31
N ASP A 62 -9.51 -11.93 0.59
CA ASP A 62 -8.96 -11.75 1.92
C ASP A 62 -7.46 -12.09 1.87
N VAL A 63 -6.60 -11.08 1.93
CA VAL A 63 -5.14 -11.28 1.86
C VAL A 63 -4.57 -11.97 3.10
N THR A 64 -5.35 -12.10 4.18
CA THR A 64 -4.98 -12.87 5.36
C THR A 64 -5.20 -14.39 5.17
N ASP A 65 -5.98 -14.77 4.17
CA ASP A 65 -6.21 -16.18 3.79
C ASP A 65 -5.22 -16.63 2.72
N GLU A 66 -4.43 -17.65 3.04
CA GLU A 66 -3.39 -18.18 2.13
C GLU A 66 -3.97 -18.70 0.82
N LYS A 67 -5.12 -19.40 0.91
CA LYS A 67 -5.79 -19.96 -0.27
C LYS A 67 -6.34 -18.87 -1.17
N ASN A 68 -6.97 -17.83 -0.61
CA ASN A 68 -7.45 -16.69 -1.38
C ASN A 68 -6.29 -16.00 -2.12
N CYS A 69 -5.16 -15.79 -1.45
CA CYS A 69 -3.98 -15.20 -2.09
C CYS A 69 -3.48 -16.05 -3.26
N LYS A 70 -3.37 -17.36 -3.07
CA LYS A 70 -2.90 -18.29 -4.10
C LYS A 70 -3.84 -18.32 -5.29
N ASP A 71 -5.14 -18.53 -5.05
CA ASP A 71 -6.16 -18.58 -6.09
C ASP A 71 -6.17 -17.26 -6.89
N PHE A 72 -6.09 -16.11 -6.23
CA PHE A 72 -6.06 -14.81 -6.89
C PHE A 72 -4.85 -14.65 -7.82
N ILE A 73 -3.64 -15.00 -7.37
CA ILE A 73 -2.42 -14.89 -8.21
C ILE A 73 -2.51 -15.83 -9.41
N GLU A 74 -3.03 -17.05 -9.23
CA GLU A 74 -3.26 -18.01 -10.33
C GLU A 74 -4.28 -17.46 -11.32
N ASN A 75 -5.43 -16.93 -10.85
CA ASN A 75 -6.47 -16.34 -11.69
C ASN A 75 -5.95 -15.13 -12.50
N VAL A 76 -5.14 -14.26 -11.87
CA VAL A 76 -4.51 -13.11 -12.56
C VAL A 76 -3.54 -13.59 -13.64
N ALA A 77 -2.71 -14.58 -13.33
CA ALA A 77 -1.77 -15.14 -14.29
C ALA A 77 -2.46 -15.86 -15.46
N GLU A 78 -3.58 -16.53 -15.20
CA GLU A 78 -4.41 -17.14 -16.24
C GLU A 78 -5.07 -16.07 -17.13
N HIS A 79 -5.64 -15.01 -16.50
CA HIS A 79 -6.38 -13.97 -17.20
C HIS A 79 -5.50 -13.11 -18.13
N PHE A 80 -4.33 -12.69 -17.64
CA PHE A 80 -3.43 -11.77 -18.35
C PHE A 80 -2.22 -12.45 -19.00
N GLY A 81 -1.92 -13.69 -18.65
CA GLY A 81 -0.75 -14.44 -19.13
C GLY A 81 0.57 -14.08 -18.44
N LYS A 82 0.62 -13.02 -17.62
CA LYS A 82 1.80 -12.53 -16.92
C LYS A 82 1.43 -11.70 -15.69
N ILE A 83 2.43 -11.40 -14.84
CA ILE A 83 2.35 -10.43 -13.74
C ILE A 83 3.63 -9.60 -13.77
N ASP A 84 3.52 -8.29 -13.87
CA ASP A 84 4.68 -7.39 -13.97
C ASP A 84 4.93 -6.58 -12.69
N VAL A 85 3.87 -6.20 -11.98
CA VAL A 85 3.96 -5.36 -10.77
C VAL A 85 3.02 -5.87 -9.68
N LEU A 86 3.50 -5.87 -8.43
CA LEU A 86 2.70 -6.11 -7.24
C LEU A 86 2.74 -4.89 -6.31
N CYS A 87 1.58 -4.31 -6.01
CA CYS A 87 1.42 -3.27 -5.00
C CYS A 87 0.74 -3.86 -3.76
N ASN A 88 1.51 -4.15 -2.72
CA ASN A 88 1.02 -4.54 -1.41
C ASN A 88 0.57 -3.29 -0.65
N ASN A 89 -0.74 -3.01 -0.67
CA ASN A 89 -1.28 -1.80 -0.06
C ASN A 89 -2.36 -2.08 0.99
N ALA A 90 -2.99 -3.26 0.99
CA ALA A 90 -4.01 -3.59 1.99
C ALA A 90 -3.50 -3.38 3.42
N GLY A 91 -4.23 -2.64 4.22
CA GLY A 91 -3.82 -2.32 5.58
C GLY A 91 -4.87 -1.56 6.37
N THR A 92 -4.63 -1.45 7.66
CA THR A 92 -5.46 -0.69 8.62
C THR A 92 -4.57 -0.17 9.75
N ALA A 93 -5.11 0.73 10.56
CA ALA A 93 -4.47 1.22 11.77
C ALA A 93 -5.50 1.41 12.87
N LEU A 94 -5.07 1.28 14.12
CA LEU A 94 -5.91 1.46 15.30
C LEU A 94 -5.10 2.13 16.40
N MET A 95 -5.62 3.21 16.98
CA MET A 95 -5.09 3.80 18.20
C MET A 95 -5.49 2.95 19.41
N GLY A 96 -4.66 2.94 20.44
CA GLY A 96 -4.95 2.25 21.69
C GLY A 96 -3.88 2.50 22.74
N ASP A 97 -4.23 2.28 23.99
CA ASP A 97 -3.27 2.34 25.08
C ASP A 97 -2.22 1.24 24.92
N ILE A 98 -0.96 1.62 24.89
CA ILE A 98 0.18 0.71 24.68
C ILE A 98 0.24 -0.39 25.73
N ALA A 99 -0.08 -0.06 27.00
CA ALA A 99 0.00 -1.00 28.11
C ALA A 99 -1.12 -2.06 28.09
N THR A 100 -2.24 -1.78 27.42
CA THR A 100 -3.43 -2.65 27.37
C THR A 100 -3.84 -3.04 25.96
N PHE A 101 -2.98 -2.77 24.96
CA PHE A 101 -3.30 -3.08 23.57
C PHE A 101 -3.52 -4.59 23.37
N PRO A 102 -4.66 -5.03 22.80
CA PRO A 102 -4.98 -6.45 22.71
C PRO A 102 -4.01 -7.21 21.81
N GLU A 103 -3.40 -8.27 22.32
CA GLU A 103 -2.49 -9.13 21.54
C GLU A 103 -3.17 -9.72 20.29
N GLU A 104 -4.44 -10.07 20.37
CA GLU A 104 -5.21 -10.58 19.23
C GLU A 104 -5.30 -9.55 18.10
N THR A 105 -5.50 -8.28 18.43
CA THR A 105 -5.51 -7.19 17.44
C THR A 105 -4.13 -7.02 16.82
N PHE A 106 -3.07 -7.11 17.62
CA PHE A 106 -1.70 -7.08 17.12
C PHE A 106 -1.45 -8.21 16.12
N ARG A 107 -1.87 -9.44 16.44
CA ARG A 107 -1.75 -10.61 15.55
C ARG A 107 -2.51 -10.41 14.23
N LYS A 108 -3.74 -9.90 14.27
CA LYS A 108 -4.53 -9.59 13.07
C LYS A 108 -3.85 -8.53 12.19
N HIS A 109 -3.28 -7.49 12.79
CA HIS A 109 -2.52 -6.49 12.06
C HIS A 109 -1.24 -7.08 11.45
N ALA A 110 -0.54 -7.96 12.16
CA ALA A 110 0.64 -8.64 11.63
C ALA A 110 0.28 -9.56 10.44
N GLU A 111 -0.82 -10.31 10.54
CA GLU A 111 -1.29 -11.15 9.43
C GLU A 111 -1.61 -10.31 8.19
N LEU A 112 -2.30 -9.18 8.36
CA LEU A 112 -2.71 -8.31 7.26
C LEU A 112 -1.54 -7.55 6.62
N MET A 113 -0.63 -6.97 7.43
CA MET A 113 0.34 -5.98 6.94
C MET A 113 1.80 -6.46 6.96
N MET A 114 2.06 -7.68 7.45
CA MET A 114 3.39 -8.29 7.45
C MET A 114 3.39 -9.63 6.71
N TYR A 115 2.57 -10.59 7.14
CA TYR A 115 2.55 -11.91 6.51
C TYR A 115 1.91 -11.91 5.12
N ALA A 116 0.82 -11.15 4.89
CA ALA A 116 0.18 -11.08 3.59
C ALA A 116 1.11 -10.50 2.49
N PRO A 117 1.84 -9.38 2.70
CA PRO A 117 2.85 -8.90 1.75
C PRO A 117 3.95 -9.94 1.44
N VAL A 118 4.44 -10.66 2.45
CA VAL A 118 5.42 -11.75 2.26
C VAL A 118 4.82 -12.85 1.39
N ARG A 119 3.62 -13.30 1.70
CA ARG A 119 2.89 -14.34 0.97
C ARG A 119 2.69 -13.98 -0.49
N LEU A 120 2.12 -12.81 -0.76
CA LEU A 120 1.86 -12.33 -2.11
C LEU A 120 3.14 -12.12 -2.92
N THR A 121 4.19 -11.58 -2.30
CA THR A 121 5.49 -11.43 -2.95
C THR A 121 6.07 -12.78 -3.33
N ASN A 122 6.05 -13.77 -2.43
CA ASN A 122 6.52 -15.13 -2.72
C ASN A 122 5.74 -15.78 -3.88
N LEU A 123 4.42 -15.60 -3.92
CA LEU A 123 3.59 -16.11 -5.01
C LEU A 123 3.88 -15.42 -6.36
N CYS A 124 4.26 -14.14 -6.37
CA CYS A 124 4.58 -13.41 -7.59
C CYS A 124 6.01 -13.67 -8.12
N ILE A 125 6.99 -14.03 -7.27
CA ILE A 125 8.38 -14.24 -7.68
C ILE A 125 8.54 -15.22 -8.87
N PRO A 126 7.86 -16.38 -8.94
CA PRO A 126 7.95 -17.26 -10.09
C PRO A 126 7.51 -16.61 -11.42
N HIS A 127 6.48 -15.77 -11.35
CA HIS A 127 5.97 -15.03 -12.52
C HIS A 127 6.96 -13.96 -12.96
N PHE A 128 7.53 -13.19 -12.03
CA PHE A 128 8.58 -12.22 -12.33
C PHE A 128 9.81 -12.86 -12.98
N LYS A 129 10.27 -14.01 -12.45
CA LYS A 129 11.39 -14.77 -13.03
C LYS A 129 11.07 -15.22 -14.45
N LYS A 130 9.86 -15.72 -14.70
CA LYS A 130 9.41 -16.15 -16.04
C LYS A 130 9.38 -14.98 -17.03
N ASN A 131 9.01 -13.78 -16.57
CA ASN A 131 8.93 -12.57 -17.39
C ASN A 131 10.30 -11.88 -17.60
N GLY A 132 11.36 -12.32 -16.89
CA GLY A 132 12.68 -11.71 -16.92
C GLY A 132 12.81 -10.44 -16.07
N GLY A 133 11.86 -10.16 -15.19
CA GLY A 133 11.87 -9.01 -14.29
C GLY A 133 10.48 -8.66 -13.76
N GLY A 134 10.43 -7.67 -12.88
CA GLY A 134 9.18 -7.16 -12.29
C GLY A 134 9.42 -6.11 -11.22
N SER A 135 8.37 -5.70 -10.56
CA SER A 135 8.47 -4.73 -9.46
C SER A 135 7.50 -5.03 -8.33
N VAL A 136 7.94 -4.83 -7.10
CA VAL A 136 7.08 -4.85 -5.90
C VAL A 136 7.16 -3.49 -5.23
N VAL A 137 5.99 -2.93 -4.91
CA VAL A 137 5.88 -1.70 -4.13
C VAL A 137 5.03 -1.97 -2.89
N ASN A 138 5.64 -1.84 -1.72
CA ASN A 138 4.96 -1.99 -0.44
C ASN A 138 4.51 -0.62 0.08
N THR A 139 3.27 -0.51 0.54
CA THR A 139 2.79 0.67 1.26
C THR A 139 3.15 0.52 2.74
N ALA A 140 4.36 0.94 3.08
CA ALA A 140 4.83 0.99 4.46
C ALA A 140 4.24 2.22 5.20
N SER A 141 5.03 2.93 5.98
CA SER A 141 4.65 4.18 6.66
C SER A 141 5.88 4.87 7.21
N ILE A 142 5.80 6.19 7.41
CA ILE A 142 6.78 6.93 8.22
C ILE A 142 6.84 6.43 9.66
N PHE A 143 5.72 5.86 10.16
CA PHE A 143 5.68 5.26 11.50
C PHE A 143 6.42 3.92 11.60
N GLY A 144 6.90 3.37 10.49
CA GLY A 144 7.94 2.35 10.49
C GLY A 144 9.36 2.89 10.69
N LYS A 145 9.55 4.22 10.66
CA LYS A 145 10.85 4.89 10.84
C LYS A 145 10.93 5.69 12.14
N GLN A 146 9.81 6.08 12.69
CA GLN A 146 9.69 6.80 13.96
C GLN A 146 8.39 6.41 14.66
N PRO A 147 8.32 6.46 16.00
CA PRO A 147 7.09 6.14 16.72
C PRO A 147 5.94 7.09 16.35
N GLY A 148 4.76 6.53 16.09
CA GLY A 148 3.51 7.28 15.89
C GLY A 148 2.51 7.13 17.03
N GLY A 149 2.83 6.28 18.03
CA GLY A 149 1.93 5.95 19.14
C GLY A 149 0.92 4.85 18.80
N LEU A 150 1.10 4.17 17.67
CA LEU A 150 0.24 3.10 17.17
C LEU A 150 0.97 1.77 17.30
N ILE A 151 1.09 1.21 18.52
CA ILE A 151 2.04 0.13 18.88
C ILE A 151 2.11 -1.01 17.85
N SER A 152 0.99 -1.56 17.42
CA SER A 152 0.99 -2.66 16.44
C SER A 152 1.34 -2.18 15.04
N TYR A 153 0.81 -1.03 14.65
CA TYR A 153 1.03 -0.45 13.31
C TYR A 153 2.49 -0.04 13.12
N ASP A 154 3.04 0.73 14.05
CA ASP A 154 4.43 1.23 14.00
C ASP A 154 5.42 0.07 13.87
N THR A 155 5.25 -0.94 14.74
CA THR A 155 6.11 -2.13 14.77
C THR A 155 6.03 -2.94 13.47
N ILE A 156 4.82 -3.14 12.95
CA ILE A 156 4.61 -3.92 11.72
C ILE A 156 5.13 -3.14 10.51
N LYS A 157 4.93 -1.82 10.47
CA LYS A 157 5.47 -0.98 9.38
C LYS A 157 6.99 -0.87 9.40
N ALA A 158 7.62 -0.97 10.57
CA ALA A 158 9.07 -1.13 10.66
C ALA A 158 9.53 -2.49 10.08
N ALA A 159 8.81 -3.58 10.39
CA ALA A 159 9.07 -4.88 9.80
C ALA A 159 8.86 -4.86 8.26
N ASP A 160 7.83 -4.18 7.76
CA ASP A 160 7.54 -4.05 6.33
C ASP A 160 8.68 -3.34 5.55
N ILE A 161 9.30 -2.32 6.16
CA ILE A 161 10.51 -1.67 5.62
C ILE A 161 11.69 -2.65 5.55
N MET A 162 11.91 -3.45 6.60
CA MET A 162 13.00 -4.44 6.61
C MET A 162 12.74 -5.57 5.61
N ILE A 163 11.51 -6.09 5.55
CA ILE A 163 11.06 -7.08 4.56
C ILE A 163 11.31 -6.57 3.13
N THR A 164 10.96 -5.31 2.86
CA THR A 164 11.25 -4.66 1.57
C THR A 164 12.73 -4.74 1.22
N LYS A 165 13.61 -4.45 2.19
CA LYS A 165 15.06 -4.49 1.97
C LYS A 165 15.58 -5.89 1.73
N ASP A 166 15.12 -6.87 2.48
CA ASP A 166 15.54 -8.27 2.33
C ASP A 166 15.11 -8.84 0.96
N TYR A 167 13.85 -8.60 0.57
CA TYR A 167 13.39 -8.99 -0.77
C TYR A 167 14.14 -8.26 -1.88
N SER A 168 14.48 -6.98 -1.70
CA SER A 168 15.25 -6.25 -2.72
C SER A 168 16.61 -6.90 -3.00
N ASN A 169 17.30 -7.32 -1.94
CA ASN A 169 18.59 -8.00 -2.05
C ASN A 169 18.47 -9.38 -2.75
N TYR A 170 17.43 -10.15 -2.40
CA TYR A 170 17.19 -11.45 -3.00
C TYR A 170 16.72 -11.36 -4.46
N CYS A 171 15.81 -10.43 -4.74
CA CYS A 171 15.13 -10.33 -6.03
C CYS A 171 15.96 -9.61 -7.11
N ALA A 172 16.97 -8.83 -6.73
CA ALA A 172 17.83 -8.10 -7.68
C ALA A 172 18.50 -9.02 -8.72
N ALA A 173 18.84 -10.25 -8.33
CA ALA A 173 19.42 -11.25 -9.24
C ALA A 173 18.47 -11.67 -10.39
N PHE A 174 17.19 -11.30 -10.31
CA PHE A 174 16.16 -11.65 -11.30
C PHE A 174 15.57 -10.41 -11.97
N ASN A 175 16.23 -9.25 -11.91
CA ASN A 175 15.72 -7.96 -12.38
C ASN A 175 14.36 -7.57 -11.75
N VAL A 176 14.17 -7.88 -10.48
CA VAL A 176 12.96 -7.50 -9.73
C VAL A 176 13.33 -6.44 -8.71
N ASN A 177 12.73 -5.26 -8.85
CA ASN A 177 12.87 -4.17 -7.90
C ASN A 177 11.84 -4.31 -6.78
N VAL A 178 12.28 -4.17 -5.55
CA VAL A 178 11.39 -4.19 -4.38
C VAL A 178 11.62 -2.93 -3.57
N ASN A 179 10.60 -2.06 -3.51
CA ASN A 179 10.67 -0.77 -2.83
C ASN A 179 9.45 -0.57 -1.93
N ALA A 180 9.54 0.40 -1.02
CA ALA A 180 8.41 0.85 -0.23
C ALA A 180 8.17 2.35 -0.40
N VAL A 181 6.91 2.75 -0.41
CA VAL A 181 6.50 4.11 -0.10
C VAL A 181 6.20 4.19 1.40
N CYS A 182 6.60 5.29 2.04
CA CYS A 182 6.35 5.56 3.44
C CYS A 182 5.47 6.83 3.55
N PRO A 183 4.15 6.70 3.45
CA PRO A 183 3.26 7.83 3.58
C PRO A 183 3.32 8.44 4.98
N GLY A 184 3.17 9.77 5.06
CA GLY A 184 2.64 10.46 6.23
C GLY A 184 1.12 10.30 6.32
N PRO A 185 0.42 11.13 7.07
CA PRO A 185 -1.05 11.16 7.10
C PRO A 185 -1.61 11.49 5.71
N VAL A 186 -2.56 10.67 5.25
CA VAL A 186 -3.19 10.77 3.91
C VAL A 186 -4.69 10.93 4.08
N ASP A 187 -5.28 11.85 3.35
CA ASP A 187 -6.72 12.13 3.34
C ASP A 187 -7.50 10.98 2.71
N THR A 188 -7.93 10.04 3.55
CA THR A 188 -8.56 8.76 3.16
C THR A 188 -9.69 8.39 4.11
N PRO A 189 -10.54 7.42 3.75
CA PRO A 189 -11.54 6.89 4.67
C PRO A 189 -10.98 6.39 6.01
N LEU A 190 -9.70 6.03 6.10
CA LEU A 190 -9.05 5.65 7.36
C LEU A 190 -9.05 6.78 8.40
N TRP A 191 -9.15 8.05 7.97
CA TRP A 191 -9.27 9.22 8.84
C TRP A 191 -10.69 9.72 9.00
N HIS A 192 -11.55 9.54 7.99
CA HIS A 192 -12.86 10.19 7.94
C HIS A 192 -14.05 9.26 8.19
N ALA A 193 -13.89 7.95 8.02
CA ALA A 193 -14.99 7.03 8.29
C ALA A 193 -15.27 6.93 9.80
N GLU A 194 -16.52 6.62 10.14
CA GLU A 194 -16.98 6.47 11.52
C GLU A 194 -16.16 5.40 12.27
N GLY A 195 -15.73 5.72 13.49
CA GLY A 195 -14.92 4.85 14.35
C GLY A 195 -13.44 4.72 13.93
N GLN A 196 -13.02 5.38 12.86
CA GLN A 196 -11.63 5.32 12.36
C GLN A 196 -10.72 6.34 13.07
N LEU A 197 -9.49 6.50 12.58
CA LEU A 197 -8.43 7.27 13.24
C LEU A 197 -8.83 8.71 13.58
N GLY A 198 -9.63 9.37 12.75
CA GLY A 198 -10.09 10.73 13.05
C GLY A 198 -10.98 10.82 14.30
N ASP A 199 -11.90 9.86 14.48
CA ASP A 199 -12.73 9.79 15.68
C ASP A 199 -11.90 9.41 16.91
N GLN A 200 -10.93 8.52 16.75
CA GLN A 200 -10.02 8.13 17.83
C GLN A 200 -9.13 9.31 18.26
N LEU A 201 -8.65 10.10 17.31
CA LEU A 201 -7.89 11.33 17.57
C LEU A 201 -8.78 12.39 18.27
N ALA A 202 -10.01 12.56 17.82
CA ALA A 202 -11.01 13.44 18.46
C ALA A 202 -11.25 13.05 19.93
N GLY A 203 -11.41 11.76 20.19
CA GLY A 203 -11.53 11.25 21.57
C GLY A 203 -10.31 11.52 22.44
N ALA A 204 -9.10 11.47 21.87
CA ALA A 204 -7.86 11.75 22.60
C ALA A 204 -7.62 13.25 22.85
N THR A 205 -8.08 14.12 21.93
CA THR A 205 -7.85 15.58 22.00
C THR A 205 -9.00 16.34 22.65
N GLY A 206 -10.20 15.77 22.69
CA GLY A 206 -11.43 16.44 23.14
C GLY A 206 -11.99 17.46 22.13
N MET A 207 -11.45 17.49 20.90
CA MET A 207 -11.91 18.32 19.79
C MET A 207 -12.91 17.56 18.91
N SER A 208 -13.58 18.25 17.98
CA SER A 208 -14.28 17.55 16.90
C SER A 208 -13.31 16.80 15.98
N ARG A 209 -13.82 15.87 15.17
CA ARG A 209 -13.00 15.11 14.21
C ARG A 209 -12.20 16.05 13.29
N ASP A 210 -12.89 16.98 12.65
CA ASP A 210 -12.28 17.87 11.65
C ASP A 210 -11.27 18.83 12.29
N GLU A 211 -11.56 19.36 13.48
CA GLU A 211 -10.63 20.19 14.25
C GLU A 211 -9.38 19.40 14.66
N SER A 212 -9.54 18.14 15.08
CA SER A 212 -8.42 17.28 15.46
C SER A 212 -7.51 16.96 14.27
N ILE A 213 -8.08 16.66 13.12
CA ILE A 213 -7.35 16.40 11.87
C ILE A 213 -6.58 17.66 11.44
N ASP A 214 -7.23 18.82 11.44
CA ASP A 214 -6.61 20.10 11.08
C ASP A 214 -5.50 20.51 12.07
N TRP A 215 -5.77 20.37 13.37
CA TRP A 215 -4.78 20.60 14.43
C TRP A 215 -3.56 19.69 14.24
N PHE A 216 -3.78 18.38 14.03
CA PHE A 216 -2.67 17.43 13.83
C PHE A 216 -1.84 17.80 12.60
N ALA A 217 -2.48 18.14 11.50
CA ALA A 217 -1.81 18.55 10.27
C ALA A 217 -0.92 19.78 10.49
N LYS A 218 -1.46 20.84 11.10
CA LYS A 218 -0.74 22.10 11.37
C LYS A 218 0.38 21.95 12.37
N THR A 219 0.25 21.02 13.33
CA THR A 219 1.22 20.87 14.43
C THR A 219 2.36 19.91 14.06
N ASN A 220 2.06 18.85 13.27
CA ASN A 220 3.00 17.75 13.07
C ASN A 220 3.57 17.64 11.64
N ILE A 221 2.89 18.22 10.65
CA ILE A 221 3.31 18.10 9.25
C ILE A 221 3.86 19.46 8.79
N PRO A 222 5.14 19.57 8.39
CA PRO A 222 5.71 20.85 7.92
C PRO A 222 4.93 21.50 6.76
N MET A 223 4.36 20.69 5.85
CA MET A 223 3.48 21.21 4.77
C MET A 223 2.08 21.62 5.26
N GLY A 224 1.74 21.42 6.54
CA GLY A 224 0.52 21.88 7.21
C GLY A 224 -0.77 21.19 6.75
N ARG A 225 -0.68 20.09 6.01
CA ARG A 225 -1.84 19.34 5.49
C ARG A 225 -1.58 17.86 5.37
N TYR A 226 -2.63 17.07 5.31
CA TYR A 226 -2.55 15.67 4.89
C TYR A 226 -2.23 15.59 3.40
N ALA A 227 -1.56 14.52 2.99
CA ALA A 227 -1.35 14.22 1.58
C ALA A 227 -2.68 13.81 0.93
N LYS A 228 -2.82 14.09 -0.36
CA LYS A 228 -3.85 13.46 -1.17
C LYS A 228 -3.41 12.04 -1.54
N PRO A 229 -4.33 11.06 -1.68
CA PRO A 229 -3.98 9.70 -2.10
C PRO A 229 -3.15 9.63 -3.39
N GLU A 230 -3.42 10.54 -4.34
CA GLU A 230 -2.72 10.64 -5.62
C GLU A 230 -1.24 11.02 -5.48
N GLU A 231 -0.88 11.75 -4.41
CA GLU A 231 0.52 12.11 -4.14
C GLU A 231 1.34 10.87 -3.74
N ILE A 232 0.72 9.95 -3.00
CA ILE A 232 1.32 8.65 -2.66
C ILE A 232 1.38 7.73 -3.89
N ALA A 233 0.28 7.68 -4.64
CA ALA A 233 0.17 6.87 -5.85
C ALA A 233 1.25 7.24 -6.88
N SER A 234 1.54 8.53 -7.06
CA SER A 234 2.58 9.00 -7.97
C SER A 234 3.96 8.44 -7.62
N ALA A 235 4.30 8.37 -6.34
CA ALA A 235 5.55 7.78 -5.88
C ALA A 235 5.58 6.25 -6.11
N ALA A 236 4.49 5.55 -5.85
CA ALA A 236 4.37 4.12 -6.09
C ALA A 236 4.53 3.75 -7.57
N VAL A 237 3.87 4.49 -8.46
CA VAL A 237 3.96 4.33 -9.91
C VAL A 237 5.37 4.61 -10.39
N PHE A 238 6.01 5.69 -9.93
CA PHE A 238 7.40 6.00 -10.26
C PHE A 238 8.36 4.89 -9.86
N LEU A 239 8.25 4.36 -8.63
CA LEU A 239 9.16 3.31 -8.13
C LEU A 239 9.06 1.98 -8.90
N SER A 240 7.98 1.74 -9.64
CA SER A 240 7.79 0.56 -10.48
C SER A 240 8.05 0.80 -11.97
N SER A 241 8.41 2.03 -12.34
CA SER A 241 8.60 2.47 -13.72
C SER A 241 10.01 2.16 -14.26
N GLU A 242 10.17 2.17 -15.57
CA GLU A 242 11.49 1.99 -16.21
C GLU A 242 12.54 3.03 -15.78
N PRO A 243 12.22 4.33 -15.66
CA PRO A 243 13.16 5.32 -15.13
C PRO A 243 13.68 5.04 -13.72
N ALA A 244 12.91 4.30 -12.91
CA ALA A 244 13.28 3.92 -11.55
C ALA A 244 14.01 2.56 -11.48
N HIS A 245 14.34 1.93 -12.60
CA HIS A 245 14.83 0.53 -12.63
C HIS A 245 16.15 0.30 -11.88
N TYR A 246 16.92 1.34 -11.57
CA TYR A 246 18.13 1.24 -10.73
C TYR A 246 17.85 1.55 -9.24
N ILE A 247 16.56 1.72 -8.85
CA ILE A 247 16.13 1.98 -7.47
C ILE A 247 15.54 0.69 -6.91
N THR A 248 16.21 0.08 -5.92
CA THR A 248 15.70 -1.09 -5.20
C THR A 248 16.10 -1.05 -3.73
N GLY A 249 15.23 -1.51 -2.85
CA GLY A 249 15.42 -1.52 -1.40
C GLY A 249 15.30 -0.15 -0.74
N VAL A 250 14.65 0.82 -1.39
CA VAL A 250 14.38 2.11 -0.79
C VAL A 250 13.04 2.08 -0.04
N ALA A 251 13.00 2.80 1.08
CA ALA A 251 11.76 3.17 1.78
C ALA A 251 11.58 4.69 1.64
N LEU A 252 10.83 5.10 0.60
CA LEU A 252 10.71 6.50 0.19
C LEU A 252 9.66 7.23 1.03
N ASN A 253 10.06 8.28 1.76
CA ASN A 253 9.12 9.13 2.47
C ASN A 253 8.28 9.98 1.51
N VAL A 254 6.95 9.96 1.72
CA VAL A 254 5.97 10.82 1.04
C VAL A 254 5.09 11.41 2.14
N ASP A 255 5.62 12.35 2.90
CA ASP A 255 5.14 12.68 4.25
C ASP A 255 5.03 14.19 4.55
N GLY A 256 5.21 15.03 3.56
CA GLY A 256 5.19 16.49 3.77
C GLY A 256 6.28 17.02 4.71
N GLY A 257 7.35 16.25 4.90
CA GLY A 257 8.49 16.60 5.76
C GLY A 257 8.30 16.21 7.23
N MET A 258 7.36 15.33 7.55
CA MET A 258 7.05 14.97 8.94
C MET A 258 8.16 14.18 9.63
N VAL A 259 8.88 13.32 8.91
CA VAL A 259 10.06 12.62 9.45
C VAL A 259 11.23 13.57 9.56
N LYS A 260 11.81 13.69 10.76
CA LYS A 260 12.88 14.64 11.05
C LYS A 260 14.30 14.12 10.84
N CYS A 261 14.45 12.80 10.66
CA CYS A 261 15.75 12.16 10.39
C CYS A 261 15.89 11.82 8.90
N ILE A 262 17.11 11.89 8.40
CA ILE A 262 17.51 11.47 7.04
C ILE A 262 17.92 10.00 7.05
#